data_90a71a58b6f006b8e1c4048cdfe4c691
#
_entry.id   90a71a58b6f006b8e1c4048cdfe4c691
#
_cell.length_a   1.000
_cell.length_b   1.000
_cell.length_c   1.000
_cell.angle_alpha   90.00
_cell.angle_beta   90.00
_cell.angle_gamma   90.00
#
_symmetry.space_group_name_H-M   'P 1'
#
loop_
_entity.id
_entity.type
_entity.pdbx_description
1 polymer ?
#
loop_
_entity_poly.entity_id
_entity_poly.type
_entity_poly.pdbx_seq_one_letter_code
_entity_poly.pdbx_strand_id
1 'polypeptide(L)'
;MTVAALGLGGSPAMAAARPGSTNRVAAAPPAWPLVKSGQQGPQVSTVQYLLREHGSTTTADGVFGAQTKSAVQLFQTAKGLTSDGIVGALTWNALVVPLDAGASGEAVRALQVQLNRYGSGLGLDGLFAAATNDAVITFKAEHGLGAGTAVDAVVWQWLVGGVPGAGRYALPLAHSALPRSEYDDPHHDYPAIDLPVVTGTPAYASASGTVAAVNDSACGIGVVITDADGVRHIYCHFSQRVAAGGATVSAGALVGYTGSTGNSTGPHLHFGIKTGSTNRCPQAFLLALYDGVTPPAPATLPTTGCFYTTPAGAEPLLGYLN
;
A
#
# COMPACT_ATOMS: atom_id res chain seq x y z
N MET A 1 11.51 -81.53 -12.17
CA MET A 1 12.32 -80.38 -12.52
C MET A 1 11.46 -79.13 -12.27
N THR A 2 11.67 -78.49 -11.10
CA THR A 2 10.87 -77.38 -10.64
C THR A 2 11.74 -76.12 -10.77
N VAL A 3 11.34 -75.17 -11.59
CA VAL A 3 12.06 -73.88 -11.74
C VAL A 3 11.44 -72.88 -10.78
N ALA A 4 12.24 -72.37 -9.86
CA ALA A 4 11.88 -71.30 -8.91
C ALA A 4 12.05 -69.96 -9.59
N ALA A 5 10.99 -69.10 -9.61
CA ALA A 5 11.05 -67.71 -10.04
C ALA A 5 11.41 -66.83 -8.86
N LEU A 6 12.54 -66.06 -8.99
CA LEU A 6 12.92 -65.00 -8.06
C LEU A 6 12.03 -63.78 -8.31
N GLY A 7 11.27 -63.34 -7.32
CA GLY A 7 10.57 -62.09 -7.29
C GLY A 7 11.52 -60.93 -6.93
N LEU A 8 11.66 -59.95 -7.79
CA LEU A 8 12.33 -58.67 -7.51
C LEU A 8 11.36 -57.77 -6.73
N GLY A 9 11.66 -57.58 -5.45
CA GLY A 9 10.94 -56.63 -4.62
C GLY A 9 11.34 -55.21 -4.99
N GLY A 10 10.42 -54.46 -5.60
CA GLY A 10 10.52 -53.03 -5.78
C GLY A 10 10.17 -52.31 -4.48
N SER A 11 11.12 -51.58 -3.92
CA SER A 11 10.87 -50.68 -2.78
C SER A 11 9.97 -49.53 -3.23
N PRO A 12 8.96 -49.11 -2.47
CA PRO A 12 8.18 -47.94 -2.79
C PRO A 12 9.04 -46.67 -2.63
N ALA A 13 9.11 -45.85 -3.68
CA ALA A 13 9.71 -44.55 -3.60
C ALA A 13 8.94 -43.70 -2.59
N MET A 14 9.60 -43.25 -1.54
CA MET A 14 9.07 -42.25 -0.63
C MET A 14 8.83 -40.96 -1.42
N ALA A 15 7.56 -40.59 -1.57
CA ALA A 15 7.18 -39.28 -2.04
C ALA A 15 7.71 -38.23 -1.05
N ALA A 16 8.63 -37.38 -1.50
CA ALA A 16 9.10 -36.24 -0.73
C ALA A 16 7.90 -35.38 -0.33
N ALA A 17 7.68 -35.23 0.98
CA ALA A 17 6.68 -34.32 1.51
C ALA A 17 6.98 -32.91 1.00
N ARG A 18 6.04 -32.29 0.32
CA ARG A 18 6.08 -30.87 -0.03
C ARG A 18 6.21 -30.08 1.29
N PRO A 19 7.13 -29.08 1.36
CA PRO A 19 7.22 -28.23 2.53
C PRO A 19 5.86 -27.61 2.79
N GLY A 20 5.39 -27.74 4.02
CA GLY A 20 4.05 -27.37 4.45
C GLY A 20 3.73 -25.92 4.11
N SER A 21 2.51 -25.72 3.66
CA SER A 21 1.81 -24.44 3.63
C SER A 21 1.97 -23.81 5.02
N THR A 22 2.83 -22.81 5.14
CA THR A 22 2.86 -21.96 6.33
C THR A 22 1.51 -21.27 6.42
N ASN A 23 0.76 -21.60 7.48
CA ASN A 23 -0.46 -20.90 7.84
C ASN A 23 -0.10 -19.41 8.01
N ARG A 24 -0.27 -18.59 6.94
CA ARG A 24 -0.21 -17.14 7.06
C ARG A 24 -1.41 -16.76 7.90
N VAL A 25 -1.18 -16.35 9.13
CA VAL A 25 -2.18 -15.61 9.90
C VAL A 25 -2.45 -14.35 9.08
N ALA A 26 -3.67 -14.21 8.56
CA ALA A 26 -4.06 -13.01 7.84
C ALA A 26 -3.80 -11.81 8.75
N ALA A 27 -3.08 -10.81 8.25
CA ALA A 27 -2.89 -9.57 8.99
C ALA A 27 -4.25 -8.94 9.27
N ALA A 28 -4.38 -8.25 10.42
CA ALA A 28 -5.60 -7.51 10.72
C ALA A 28 -5.82 -6.46 9.61
N PRO A 29 -7.09 -6.21 9.20
CA PRO A 29 -7.37 -5.19 8.20
C PRO A 29 -6.91 -3.81 8.70
N PRO A 30 -6.40 -2.94 7.80
CA PRO A 30 -5.98 -1.59 8.16
C PRO A 30 -7.17 -0.77 8.67
N ALA A 31 -6.89 0.28 9.44
CA ALA A 31 -7.95 1.19 9.86
C ALA A 31 -8.61 1.87 8.65
N TRP A 32 -9.92 2.14 8.73
CA TRP A 32 -10.59 2.97 7.74
C TRP A 32 -9.96 4.36 7.69
N PRO A 33 -9.60 4.90 6.50
CA PRO A 33 -9.04 6.24 6.41
C PRO A 33 -10.08 7.31 6.69
N LEU A 34 -9.63 8.45 7.22
CA LEU A 34 -10.47 9.65 7.31
C LEU A 34 -10.44 10.39 5.97
N VAL A 35 -11.62 10.61 5.35
CA VAL A 35 -11.77 11.39 4.13
C VAL A 35 -12.68 12.58 4.40
N LYS A 36 -12.18 13.80 4.12
CA LYS A 36 -12.83 15.05 4.49
C LYS A 36 -12.51 16.21 3.53
N SER A 37 -13.18 17.34 3.73
CA SER A 37 -12.98 18.55 2.93
C SER A 37 -11.51 18.93 2.77
N GLY A 38 -11.14 19.35 1.56
CA GLY A 38 -9.80 19.75 1.17
C GLY A 38 -8.93 18.62 0.65
N GLN A 39 -9.33 17.35 0.83
CA GLN A 39 -8.61 16.20 0.27
C GLN A 39 -8.97 15.99 -1.20
N GLN A 40 -8.05 15.33 -1.92
CA GLN A 40 -8.21 14.97 -3.33
C GLN A 40 -7.65 13.57 -3.57
N GLY A 41 -8.01 12.97 -4.70
CA GLY A 41 -7.46 11.73 -5.19
C GLY A 41 -8.38 10.52 -5.08
N PRO A 42 -7.84 9.30 -5.22
CA PRO A 42 -8.62 8.07 -5.41
C PRO A 42 -9.58 7.75 -4.26
N GLN A 43 -9.22 8.01 -2.99
CA GLN A 43 -10.14 7.81 -1.87
C GLN A 43 -11.36 8.71 -1.97
N VAL A 44 -11.18 9.97 -2.40
CA VAL A 44 -12.29 10.91 -2.61
C VAL A 44 -13.16 10.44 -3.77
N SER A 45 -12.58 10.03 -4.90
CA SER A 45 -13.33 9.46 -6.03
C SER A 45 -14.15 8.25 -5.60
N THR A 46 -13.56 7.36 -4.77
CA THR A 46 -14.25 6.20 -4.23
C THR A 46 -15.46 6.59 -3.38
N VAL A 47 -15.31 7.56 -2.47
CA VAL A 47 -16.41 8.10 -1.68
C VAL A 47 -17.51 8.65 -2.60
N GLN A 48 -17.15 9.42 -3.61
CA GLN A 48 -18.10 10.02 -4.55
C GLN A 48 -18.86 8.97 -5.36
N TYR A 49 -18.18 7.95 -5.89
CA TYR A 49 -18.83 6.84 -6.59
C TYR A 49 -19.77 6.04 -5.65
N LEU A 50 -19.33 5.74 -4.43
CA LEU A 50 -20.19 5.05 -3.46
C LEU A 50 -21.37 5.90 -3.04
N LEU A 51 -21.23 7.22 -2.85
CA LEU A 51 -22.37 8.11 -2.63
C LEU A 51 -23.36 8.07 -3.80
N ARG A 52 -22.87 8.01 -5.05
CA ARG A 52 -23.73 7.87 -6.24
C ARG A 52 -24.45 6.52 -6.27
N GLU A 53 -23.79 5.45 -5.88
CA GLU A 53 -24.44 4.14 -5.68
C GLU A 53 -25.61 4.22 -4.70
N HIS A 54 -25.50 5.07 -3.69
CA HIS A 54 -26.58 5.37 -2.73
C HIS A 54 -27.52 6.50 -3.17
N GLY A 55 -27.53 6.86 -4.47
CA GLY A 55 -28.49 7.81 -5.05
C GLY A 55 -28.07 9.29 -5.00
N SER A 56 -26.84 9.62 -4.57
CA SER A 56 -26.35 10.99 -4.64
C SER A 56 -26.07 11.41 -6.09
N THR A 57 -26.26 12.70 -6.39
CA THR A 57 -25.92 13.30 -7.68
C THR A 57 -24.55 13.99 -7.67
N THR A 58 -23.70 13.74 -6.66
CA THR A 58 -22.37 14.33 -6.57
C THR A 58 -21.49 13.95 -7.77
N THR A 59 -20.64 14.88 -8.22
CA THR A 59 -19.66 14.59 -9.26
C THR A 59 -18.54 13.70 -8.67
N ALA A 60 -18.07 12.73 -9.45
CA ALA A 60 -16.92 11.89 -9.06
C ALA A 60 -15.64 12.45 -9.70
N ASP A 61 -15.23 13.64 -9.27
CA ASP A 61 -14.07 14.40 -9.77
C ASP A 61 -12.80 14.21 -8.94
N GLY A 62 -12.91 13.45 -7.84
CA GLY A 62 -11.81 13.20 -6.92
C GLY A 62 -11.46 14.40 -6.03
N VAL A 63 -12.29 15.45 -5.96
CA VAL A 63 -12.09 16.62 -5.11
C VAL A 63 -13.14 16.67 -4.01
N PHE A 64 -12.72 16.62 -2.74
CA PHE A 64 -13.64 16.74 -1.61
C PHE A 64 -13.98 18.23 -1.34
N GLY A 65 -14.79 18.78 -2.22
CA GLY A 65 -15.31 20.15 -2.10
C GLY A 65 -16.60 20.22 -1.29
N ALA A 66 -17.26 21.39 -1.33
CA ALA A 66 -18.51 21.64 -0.63
C ALA A 66 -19.66 20.70 -1.06
N GLN A 67 -19.74 20.37 -2.35
CA GLN A 67 -20.74 19.46 -2.90
C GLN A 67 -20.57 18.04 -2.30
N THR A 68 -19.33 17.52 -2.27
CA THR A 68 -19.04 16.21 -1.68
C THR A 68 -19.34 16.21 -0.18
N LYS A 69 -18.96 17.28 0.55
CA LYS A 69 -19.29 17.41 1.98
C LYS A 69 -20.78 17.35 2.22
N SER A 70 -21.57 18.11 1.47
CA SER A 70 -23.03 18.11 1.59
C SER A 70 -23.64 16.74 1.29
N ALA A 71 -23.12 16.05 0.25
CA ALA A 71 -23.56 14.69 -0.09
C ALA A 71 -23.26 13.68 1.04
N VAL A 72 -22.07 13.77 1.67
CA VAL A 72 -21.72 12.95 2.84
C VAL A 72 -22.66 13.23 4.00
N GLN A 73 -22.95 14.51 4.31
CA GLN A 73 -23.85 14.89 5.39
C GLN A 73 -25.28 14.36 5.18
N LEU A 74 -25.81 14.46 3.96
CA LEU A 74 -27.11 13.90 3.60
C LEU A 74 -27.12 12.37 3.77
N PHE A 75 -26.09 11.70 3.28
CA PHE A 75 -25.94 10.26 3.45
C PHE A 75 -25.87 9.85 4.92
N GLN A 76 -25.04 10.53 5.72
CA GLN A 76 -24.92 10.29 7.16
C GLN A 76 -26.27 10.43 7.86
N THR A 77 -27.00 11.51 7.57
CA THR A 77 -28.36 11.74 8.10
C THR A 77 -29.30 10.59 7.71
N ALA A 78 -29.30 10.18 6.46
CA ALA A 78 -30.14 9.08 5.96
C ALA A 78 -29.80 7.73 6.61
N LYS A 79 -28.56 7.54 7.06
CA LYS A 79 -28.10 6.34 7.78
C LYS A 79 -28.15 6.46 9.30
N GLY A 80 -28.67 7.56 9.84
CA GLY A 80 -28.74 7.79 11.30
C GLY A 80 -27.36 8.00 11.94
N LEU A 81 -26.38 8.43 11.17
CA LEU A 81 -25.03 8.76 11.64
C LEU A 81 -24.91 10.24 11.98
N THR A 82 -23.87 10.62 12.76
CA THR A 82 -23.51 12.01 12.97
C THR A 82 -23.21 12.68 11.64
N SER A 83 -23.94 13.76 11.31
CA SER A 83 -23.83 14.49 10.04
C SER A 83 -22.71 15.54 10.08
N ASP A 84 -21.45 15.08 10.27
CA ASP A 84 -20.27 15.95 10.37
C ASP A 84 -19.62 16.22 9.00
N GLY A 85 -19.99 15.47 7.98
CA GLY A 85 -19.41 15.56 6.64
C GLY A 85 -18.01 14.98 6.55
N ILE A 86 -17.62 14.09 7.49
CA ILE A 86 -16.34 13.38 7.51
C ILE A 86 -16.60 11.90 7.30
N VAL A 87 -15.93 11.30 6.35
CA VAL A 87 -16.03 9.86 6.09
C VAL A 87 -15.02 9.14 6.99
N GLY A 88 -15.46 8.76 8.17
CA GLY A 88 -14.75 7.90 9.13
C GLY A 88 -15.28 6.46 9.11
N ALA A 89 -14.83 5.64 10.05
CA ALA A 89 -15.13 4.20 10.09
C ALA A 89 -16.63 3.86 9.99
N LEU A 90 -17.49 4.55 10.73
CA LEU A 90 -18.93 4.32 10.68
C LEU A 90 -19.53 4.68 9.33
N THR A 91 -19.06 5.78 8.73
CA THR A 91 -19.51 6.22 7.41
C THR A 91 -19.03 5.26 6.32
N TRP A 92 -17.76 4.80 6.36
CA TRP A 92 -17.25 3.80 5.43
C TRP A 92 -18.04 2.50 5.49
N ASN A 93 -18.30 1.96 6.69
CA ASN A 93 -19.09 0.74 6.86
C ASN A 93 -20.51 0.85 6.29
N ALA A 94 -21.09 2.05 6.29
CA ALA A 94 -22.40 2.29 5.71
C ALA A 94 -22.37 2.55 4.19
N LEU A 95 -21.22 3.04 3.66
CA LEU A 95 -21.02 3.37 2.24
C LEU A 95 -20.71 2.14 1.40
N VAL A 96 -19.82 1.28 1.87
CA VAL A 96 -19.38 0.13 1.09
C VAL A 96 -20.51 -0.87 0.88
N VAL A 97 -20.56 -1.45 -0.30
CA VAL A 97 -21.53 -2.49 -0.65
C VAL A 97 -20.78 -3.76 -1.05
N PRO A 98 -21.30 -4.95 -0.73
CA PRO A 98 -20.74 -6.20 -1.22
C PRO A 98 -20.84 -6.26 -2.75
N LEU A 99 -19.76 -6.72 -3.40
CA LEU A 99 -19.68 -6.90 -4.84
C LEU A 99 -19.16 -8.29 -5.16
N ASP A 100 -19.54 -8.80 -6.33
CA ASP A 100 -18.98 -10.03 -6.90
C ASP A 100 -19.00 -9.97 -8.43
N ALA A 101 -18.41 -10.96 -9.07
CA ALA A 101 -18.39 -11.11 -10.53
C ALA A 101 -19.80 -10.95 -11.15
N GLY A 102 -19.87 -10.17 -12.22
CA GLY A 102 -21.13 -9.83 -12.89
C GLY A 102 -21.85 -8.60 -12.34
N ALA A 103 -21.43 -8.02 -11.22
CA ALA A 103 -21.95 -6.75 -10.73
C ALA A 103 -21.65 -5.60 -11.71
N SER A 104 -22.48 -4.55 -11.65
CA SER A 104 -22.27 -3.33 -12.44
C SER A 104 -22.76 -2.10 -11.68
N GLY A 105 -22.29 -0.92 -12.07
CA GLY A 105 -22.73 0.34 -11.49
C GLY A 105 -21.62 1.18 -10.86
N GLU A 106 -22.01 2.13 -10.06
CA GLU A 106 -21.11 3.12 -9.46
C GLU A 106 -20.19 2.49 -8.41
N ALA A 107 -20.68 1.51 -7.65
CA ALA A 107 -19.85 0.78 -6.68
C ALA A 107 -18.73 -0.01 -7.37
N VAL A 108 -18.97 -0.54 -8.59
CA VAL A 108 -17.93 -1.20 -9.38
C VAL A 108 -16.89 -0.17 -9.87
N ARG A 109 -17.31 1.04 -10.26
CA ARG A 109 -16.35 2.14 -10.56
C ARG A 109 -15.50 2.48 -9.35
N ALA A 110 -16.10 2.55 -8.15
CA ALA A 110 -15.37 2.74 -6.91
C ALA A 110 -14.32 1.64 -6.68
N LEU A 111 -14.69 0.38 -6.92
CA LEU A 111 -13.79 -0.77 -6.85
C LEU A 111 -12.65 -0.66 -7.86
N GLN A 112 -12.93 -0.33 -9.11
CA GLN A 112 -11.94 -0.15 -10.17
C GLN A 112 -10.96 0.99 -9.85
N VAL A 113 -11.44 2.11 -9.28
CA VAL A 113 -10.58 3.19 -8.77
C VAL A 113 -9.59 2.65 -7.73
N GLN A 114 -10.08 1.86 -6.78
CA GLN A 114 -9.21 1.33 -5.74
C GLN A 114 -8.23 0.28 -6.27
N LEU A 115 -8.66 -0.64 -7.11
CA LEU A 115 -7.79 -1.64 -7.73
C LEU A 115 -6.68 -0.97 -8.58
N ASN A 116 -7.00 0.14 -9.25
CA ASN A 116 -6.00 0.91 -10.00
C ASN A 116 -4.92 1.53 -9.10
N ARG A 117 -5.23 1.86 -7.83
CA ARG A 117 -4.20 2.25 -6.85
C ARG A 117 -3.18 1.13 -6.60
N TYR A 118 -3.59 -0.11 -6.83
CA TYR A 118 -2.72 -1.30 -6.72
C TYR A 118 -2.18 -1.76 -8.08
N GLY A 119 -2.23 -0.88 -9.10
CA GLY A 119 -1.57 -1.11 -10.40
C GLY A 119 -2.35 -1.94 -11.40
N SER A 120 -3.66 -2.14 -11.22
CA SER A 120 -4.45 -3.01 -12.10
C SER A 120 -4.71 -2.44 -13.50
N GLY A 121 -4.62 -1.11 -13.69
CA GLY A 121 -4.77 -0.46 -15.00
C GLY A 121 -6.16 -0.62 -15.65
N LEU A 122 -7.21 -0.73 -14.83
CA LEU A 122 -8.59 -0.95 -15.31
C LEU A 122 -9.21 0.34 -15.87
N GLY A 123 -10.03 0.20 -16.92
CA GLY A 123 -11.00 1.24 -17.27
C GLY A 123 -12.07 1.37 -16.18
N LEU A 124 -12.58 2.60 -15.98
CA LEU A 124 -13.66 2.86 -15.03
C LEU A 124 -15.03 2.69 -15.71
N ASP A 125 -15.26 1.52 -16.31
CA ASP A 125 -16.48 1.21 -17.06
C ASP A 125 -17.68 0.83 -16.17
N GLY A 126 -17.41 0.50 -14.90
CA GLY A 126 -18.42 0.06 -13.96
C GLY A 126 -18.91 -1.36 -14.21
N LEU A 127 -18.10 -2.20 -14.85
CA LEU A 127 -18.41 -3.60 -15.11
C LEU A 127 -17.45 -4.51 -14.32
N PHE A 128 -18.01 -5.38 -13.48
CA PHE A 128 -17.26 -6.41 -12.79
C PHE A 128 -17.12 -7.63 -13.71
N ALA A 129 -16.41 -7.43 -14.84
CA ALA A 129 -16.12 -8.43 -15.87
C ALA A 129 -14.73 -9.06 -15.66
N ALA A 130 -14.23 -9.82 -16.63
CA ALA A 130 -13.00 -10.61 -16.52
C ALA A 130 -11.79 -9.83 -15.98
N ALA A 131 -11.50 -8.64 -16.51
CA ALA A 131 -10.36 -7.83 -16.06
C ALA A 131 -10.48 -7.40 -14.59
N THR A 132 -11.69 -7.01 -14.15
CA THR A 132 -11.96 -6.67 -12.75
C THR A 132 -11.89 -7.91 -11.86
N ASN A 133 -12.36 -9.08 -12.33
CA ASN A 133 -12.22 -10.36 -11.62
C ASN A 133 -10.76 -10.68 -11.34
N ASP A 134 -9.92 -10.65 -12.38
CA ASP A 134 -8.50 -10.97 -12.27
C ASP A 134 -7.78 -10.01 -11.30
N ALA A 135 -8.12 -8.73 -11.36
CA ALA A 135 -7.58 -7.73 -10.45
C ALA A 135 -7.97 -7.98 -9.00
N VAL A 136 -9.24 -8.35 -8.71
CA VAL A 136 -9.70 -8.69 -7.36
C VAL A 136 -9.02 -9.96 -6.86
N ILE A 137 -8.92 -11.01 -7.68
CA ILE A 137 -8.24 -12.26 -7.33
C ILE A 137 -6.78 -12.00 -6.98
N THR A 138 -6.08 -11.21 -7.81
CA THR A 138 -4.68 -10.82 -7.59
C THR A 138 -4.53 -10.05 -6.29
N PHE A 139 -5.33 -8.99 -6.10
CA PHE A 139 -5.33 -8.19 -4.88
C PHE A 139 -5.56 -9.04 -3.62
N LYS A 140 -6.56 -9.92 -3.63
CA LYS A 140 -6.87 -10.80 -2.50
C LYS A 140 -5.75 -11.79 -2.21
N ALA A 141 -5.13 -12.36 -3.26
CA ALA A 141 -4.00 -13.28 -3.11
C ALA A 141 -2.78 -12.59 -2.48
N GLU A 142 -2.45 -11.37 -2.91
CA GLU A 142 -1.34 -10.57 -2.38
C GLU A 142 -1.53 -10.21 -0.90
N HIS A 143 -2.79 -9.99 -0.49
CA HIS A 143 -3.13 -9.59 0.88
C HIS A 143 -3.61 -10.75 1.78
N GLY A 144 -3.61 -11.99 1.27
CA GLY A 144 -4.04 -13.16 2.05
C GLY A 144 -5.53 -13.16 2.41
N LEU A 145 -6.39 -12.55 1.57
CA LEU A 145 -7.81 -12.35 1.82
C LEU A 145 -8.70 -13.52 1.31
N GLY A 146 -8.10 -14.67 1.09
CA GLY A 146 -8.81 -15.84 0.56
C GLY A 146 -8.97 -15.80 -0.96
N ALA A 147 -9.56 -16.88 -1.51
CA ALA A 147 -9.78 -17.02 -2.95
C ALA A 147 -11.13 -16.43 -3.40
N GLY A 148 -11.29 -16.26 -4.72
CA GLY A 148 -12.54 -15.83 -5.35
C GLY A 148 -12.67 -14.32 -5.54
N THR A 149 -13.78 -13.91 -6.11
CA THR A 149 -14.05 -12.53 -6.57
C THR A 149 -14.87 -11.70 -5.59
N ALA A 150 -15.45 -12.29 -4.55
CA ALA A 150 -16.26 -11.57 -3.57
C ALA A 150 -15.47 -10.45 -2.88
N VAL A 151 -16.05 -9.26 -2.90
CA VAL A 151 -15.55 -8.03 -2.27
C VAL A 151 -16.51 -7.67 -1.13
N ASP A 152 -16.18 -8.08 0.07
CA ASP A 152 -16.90 -7.77 1.30
C ASP A 152 -16.33 -6.51 2.00
N ALA A 153 -16.85 -6.18 3.16
CA ALA A 153 -16.39 -5.02 3.92
C ALA A 153 -14.90 -5.11 4.32
N VAL A 154 -14.38 -6.33 4.55
CA VAL A 154 -12.97 -6.54 4.88
C VAL A 154 -12.10 -6.26 3.66
N VAL A 155 -12.48 -6.76 2.48
CA VAL A 155 -11.78 -6.47 1.22
C VAL A 155 -11.82 -4.98 0.91
N TRP A 156 -12.96 -4.31 1.10
CA TRP A 156 -13.06 -2.86 0.97
C TRP A 156 -12.13 -2.13 1.93
N GLN A 157 -12.04 -2.58 3.17
CA GLN A 157 -11.17 -1.97 4.18
C GLN A 157 -9.69 -2.07 3.78
N TRP A 158 -9.27 -3.20 3.22
CA TRP A 158 -7.94 -3.38 2.65
C TRP A 158 -7.72 -2.49 1.42
N LEU A 159 -8.69 -2.39 0.52
CA LEU A 159 -8.62 -1.55 -0.68
C LEU A 159 -8.44 -0.07 -0.35
N VAL A 160 -9.23 0.48 0.57
CA VAL A 160 -9.22 1.94 0.86
C VAL A 160 -8.25 2.34 1.96
N GLY A 161 -8.02 1.48 2.95
CA GLY A 161 -7.15 1.73 4.11
C GLY A 161 -5.76 1.14 3.98
N GLY A 162 -5.56 0.19 3.05
CA GLY A 162 -4.27 -0.41 2.77
C GLY A 162 -3.30 0.56 2.12
N VAL A 163 -2.03 0.17 2.14
CA VAL A 163 -0.95 0.92 1.50
C VAL A 163 -0.99 0.62 0.01
N PRO A 164 -1.28 1.59 -0.87
CA PRO A 164 -1.25 1.35 -2.30
C PRO A 164 0.18 1.07 -2.76
N GLY A 165 0.31 0.02 -3.56
CA GLY A 165 1.51 -0.26 -4.32
C GLY A 165 1.11 -0.61 -5.74
N ALA A 166 1.87 -0.23 -6.73
CA ALA A 166 1.70 -0.75 -8.08
C ALA A 166 2.18 -2.20 -8.07
N GLY A 167 1.34 -3.17 -7.67
CA GLY A 167 1.62 -4.62 -7.67
C GLY A 167 2.97 -5.06 -7.09
N ARG A 168 4.04 -4.41 -7.49
CA ARG A 168 5.43 -4.65 -7.10
C ARG A 168 5.87 -3.79 -5.91
N TYR A 169 5.28 -2.60 -5.72
CA TYR A 169 5.71 -1.60 -4.75
C TYR A 169 4.54 -1.07 -3.91
N ALA A 170 4.85 -0.59 -2.71
CA ALA A 170 3.91 0.00 -1.77
C ALA A 170 4.55 1.18 -1.02
N LEU A 171 3.74 2.08 -0.45
CA LEU A 171 4.25 3.10 0.46
C LEU A 171 4.85 2.43 1.72
N PRO A 172 5.97 2.95 2.25
CA PRO A 172 6.56 2.44 3.48
C PRO A 172 5.74 2.79 4.74
N LEU A 173 4.84 3.76 4.66
CA LEU A 173 3.90 4.16 5.71
C LEU A 173 2.47 4.16 5.15
N ALA A 174 1.48 3.98 6.01
CA ALA A 174 0.09 4.14 5.61
C ALA A 174 -0.13 5.56 5.05
N HIS A 175 -0.91 5.68 3.97
CA HIS A 175 -1.22 6.96 3.32
C HIS A 175 -1.76 8.03 4.30
N SER A 176 -2.45 7.60 5.35
CA SER A 176 -2.98 8.48 6.40
C SER A 176 -1.96 8.87 7.47
N ALA A 177 -0.76 8.28 7.48
CA ALA A 177 0.25 8.54 8.51
C ALA A 177 0.89 9.91 8.32
N LEU A 178 1.06 10.36 7.07
CA LEU A 178 1.68 11.65 6.74
C LEU A 178 0.97 12.30 5.55
N PRO A 179 0.88 13.64 5.51
CA PRO A 179 0.46 14.36 4.33
C PRO A 179 1.51 14.23 3.21
N ARG A 180 1.08 14.46 1.96
CA ARG A 180 1.94 14.37 0.78
C ARG A 180 3.21 15.23 0.86
N SER A 181 3.10 16.41 1.49
CA SER A 181 4.20 17.36 1.64
C SER A 181 5.41 16.80 2.41
N GLU A 182 5.18 15.88 3.34
CA GLU A 182 6.26 15.28 4.14
C GLU A 182 7.12 14.30 3.33
N TYR A 183 6.63 13.85 2.17
CA TYR A 183 7.41 13.05 1.24
C TYR A 183 8.33 13.89 0.35
N ASP A 184 8.29 15.22 0.48
CA ASP A 184 9.16 16.16 -0.23
C ASP A 184 10.39 16.58 0.60
N ASP A 185 10.52 16.12 1.85
CA ASP A 185 11.64 16.51 2.73
C ASP A 185 12.90 15.66 2.44
N PRO A 186 13.99 16.28 1.90
CA PRO A 186 15.20 15.56 1.54
C PRO A 186 16.09 15.25 2.72
N HIS A 187 16.82 14.14 2.70
CA HIS A 187 17.92 13.87 3.61
C HIS A 187 19.16 14.69 3.20
N HIS A 188 19.87 15.32 4.17
CA HIS A 188 20.94 16.26 3.89
C HIS A 188 22.28 15.61 3.49
N ASP A 189 22.57 14.37 3.93
CA ASP A 189 23.87 13.75 3.79
C ASP A 189 24.02 12.87 2.55
N TYR A 190 22.94 12.22 2.12
CA TYR A 190 22.88 11.36 0.92
C TYR A 190 21.44 11.20 0.43
N PRO A 191 21.25 10.71 -0.81
CA PRO A 191 19.90 10.50 -1.34
C PRO A 191 19.11 9.50 -0.50
N ALA A 192 18.23 10.00 0.36
CA ALA A 192 17.25 9.30 1.18
C ALA A 192 16.15 10.29 1.60
N ILE A 193 15.19 9.83 2.37
CA ILE A 193 14.12 10.69 2.91
C ILE A 193 13.87 10.31 4.38
N ASP A 194 13.68 11.32 5.23
CA ASP A 194 13.27 11.15 6.61
C ASP A 194 11.79 11.52 6.73
N LEU A 195 10.97 10.56 7.11
CA LEU A 195 9.53 10.69 7.21
C LEU A 195 9.15 10.89 8.69
N PRO A 196 8.75 12.13 9.11
CA PRO A 196 8.51 12.46 10.51
C PRO A 196 7.23 11.82 11.02
N VAL A 197 7.36 10.77 11.81
CA VAL A 197 6.24 10.02 12.41
C VAL A 197 6.57 9.67 13.85
N VAL A 198 5.53 9.55 14.68
CA VAL A 198 5.69 9.16 16.07
C VAL A 198 6.20 7.73 16.22
N THR A 199 6.88 7.46 17.33
CA THR A 199 7.31 6.11 17.70
C THR A 199 6.10 5.17 17.72
N GLY A 200 6.27 3.97 17.11
CA GLY A 200 5.22 2.96 17.06
C GLY A 200 4.31 3.04 15.83
N THR A 201 4.55 3.98 14.89
CA THR A 201 3.84 3.99 13.62
C THR A 201 4.21 2.74 12.81
N PRO A 202 3.24 1.97 12.28
CA PRO A 202 3.52 0.78 11.46
C PRO A 202 4.28 1.14 10.18
N ALA A 203 5.38 0.41 9.91
CA ALA A 203 6.17 0.52 8.68
C ALA A 203 5.98 -0.74 7.83
N TYR A 204 5.79 -0.55 6.52
CA TYR A 204 5.45 -1.59 5.56
C TYR A 204 6.53 -1.75 4.49
N ALA A 205 6.65 -2.97 3.95
CA ALA A 205 7.55 -3.28 2.85
C ALA A 205 7.19 -2.47 1.60
N SER A 206 8.10 -1.63 1.11
CA SER A 206 7.88 -0.86 -0.13
C SER A 206 8.06 -1.69 -1.39
N ALA A 207 8.60 -2.89 -1.27
CA ALA A 207 8.73 -3.87 -2.35
C ALA A 207 8.58 -5.29 -1.80
N SER A 208 8.16 -6.23 -2.66
CA SER A 208 8.28 -7.65 -2.37
C SER A 208 9.75 -8.07 -2.44
N GLY A 209 10.24 -8.84 -1.48
CA GLY A 209 11.65 -9.26 -1.48
C GLY A 209 12.08 -10.01 -0.23
N THR A 210 13.39 -10.24 -0.12
CA THR A 210 14.01 -10.90 1.02
C THR A 210 14.49 -9.87 2.02
N VAL A 211 14.17 -10.09 3.30
CA VAL A 211 14.52 -9.21 4.41
C VAL A 211 15.91 -9.53 4.94
N ALA A 212 16.78 -8.53 5.05
CA ALA A 212 17.96 -8.55 5.89
C ALA A 212 17.71 -7.70 7.14
N ALA A 213 17.94 -8.29 8.32
CA ALA A 213 17.82 -7.58 9.59
C ALA A 213 19.02 -6.66 9.79
N VAL A 214 18.78 -5.42 10.21
CA VAL A 214 19.82 -4.44 10.56
C VAL A 214 19.73 -4.14 12.05
N ASN A 215 20.90 -4.03 12.70
CA ASN A 215 21.04 -3.54 14.06
C ASN A 215 22.47 -3.03 14.25
N ASP A 216 22.69 -1.75 13.99
CA ASP A 216 23.99 -1.10 14.09
C ASP A 216 23.87 0.32 14.70
N SER A 217 25.00 0.99 14.89
CA SER A 217 25.01 2.31 15.53
C SER A 217 24.45 3.43 14.64
N ALA A 218 24.43 3.27 13.33
CA ALA A 218 23.91 4.27 12.39
C ALA A 218 22.40 4.11 12.18
N CYS A 219 21.97 2.95 11.69
CA CYS A 219 20.57 2.64 11.41
C CYS A 219 19.75 2.35 12.67
N GLY A 220 20.39 1.91 13.76
CA GLY A 220 19.70 1.33 14.91
C GLY A 220 19.03 0.01 14.51
N ILE A 221 17.81 -0.21 14.98
CA ILE A 221 16.99 -1.35 14.56
C ILE A 221 16.37 -1.01 13.21
N GLY A 222 16.52 -1.90 12.23
CA GLY A 222 15.98 -1.69 10.89
C GLY A 222 15.87 -2.95 10.06
N VAL A 223 15.49 -2.79 8.81
CA VAL A 223 15.48 -3.84 7.78
C VAL A 223 15.99 -3.31 6.45
N VAL A 224 16.57 -4.18 5.65
CA VAL A 224 16.80 -3.97 4.22
C VAL A 224 16.00 -5.04 3.47
N ILE A 225 15.15 -4.62 2.55
CA ILE A 225 14.41 -5.53 1.68
C ILE A 225 15.08 -5.49 0.32
N THR A 226 15.57 -6.64 -0.14
CA THR A 226 16.14 -6.77 -1.48
C THR A 226 15.09 -7.39 -2.39
N ASP A 227 14.68 -6.65 -3.41
CA ASP A 227 13.69 -7.09 -4.37
C ASP A 227 14.29 -8.02 -5.45
N ALA A 228 13.43 -8.52 -6.36
CA ALA A 228 13.83 -9.46 -7.40
C ALA A 228 14.86 -8.87 -8.41
N ASP A 229 14.94 -7.55 -8.53
CA ASP A 229 15.92 -6.85 -9.39
C ASP A 229 17.21 -6.48 -8.63
N GLY A 230 17.33 -6.92 -7.36
CA GLY A 230 18.46 -6.60 -6.51
C GLY A 230 18.43 -5.16 -5.96
N VAL A 231 17.32 -4.45 -6.08
CA VAL A 231 17.15 -3.13 -5.46
C VAL A 231 16.94 -3.31 -3.96
N ARG A 232 17.65 -2.51 -3.19
CA ARG A 232 17.58 -2.52 -1.74
C ARG A 232 16.73 -1.36 -1.23
N HIS A 233 15.69 -1.66 -0.48
CA HIS A 233 14.81 -0.74 0.21
C HIS A 233 15.19 -0.75 1.69
N ILE A 234 15.68 0.38 2.20
CA ILE A 234 16.35 0.52 3.51
C ILE A 234 15.41 1.22 4.47
N TYR A 235 15.26 0.67 5.66
CA TYR A 235 14.42 1.20 6.75
C TYR A 235 15.24 1.27 8.01
N CYS A 236 15.35 2.45 8.62
CA CYS A 236 16.10 2.64 9.86
C CYS A 236 15.25 3.23 10.98
N HIS A 237 15.84 3.26 12.16
CA HIS A 237 15.35 3.89 13.38
C HIS A 237 14.08 3.25 13.96
N PHE A 238 13.81 1.96 13.69
CA PHE A 238 12.68 1.26 14.27
C PHE A 238 12.76 1.19 15.80
N SER A 239 11.60 1.27 16.46
CA SER A 239 11.46 0.87 17.86
C SER A 239 11.38 -0.66 17.99
N GLN A 240 10.79 -1.31 16.98
CA GLN A 240 10.63 -2.77 16.94
C GLN A 240 10.62 -3.26 15.48
N ARG A 241 11.38 -4.31 15.21
CA ARG A 241 11.31 -5.07 13.96
C ARG A 241 10.30 -6.21 14.10
N VAL A 242 9.45 -6.40 13.08
CA VAL A 242 8.48 -7.49 12.97
C VAL A 242 8.99 -8.55 11.99
N ALA A 243 9.52 -8.14 10.84
CA ALA A 243 10.03 -9.07 9.85
C ALA A 243 11.37 -9.68 10.29
N ALA A 244 11.45 -11.00 10.29
CA ALA A 244 12.69 -11.72 10.62
C ALA A 244 13.70 -11.62 9.45
N GLY A 245 14.99 -11.62 9.78
CA GLY A 245 16.05 -11.77 8.77
C GLY A 245 15.93 -13.09 8.03
N GLY A 246 16.09 -13.07 6.70
CA GLY A 246 15.89 -14.23 5.82
C GLY A 246 14.43 -14.47 5.39
N ALA A 247 13.46 -13.78 6.00
CA ALA A 247 12.06 -13.89 5.58
C ALA A 247 11.82 -13.26 4.21
N THR A 248 10.89 -13.81 3.43
CA THR A 248 10.34 -13.16 2.23
C THR A 248 9.07 -12.42 2.62
N VAL A 249 8.96 -11.17 2.17
CA VAL A 249 7.79 -10.32 2.38
C VAL A 249 7.20 -9.89 1.04
N SER A 250 5.89 -9.64 1.02
CA SER A 250 5.22 -8.98 -0.10
C SER A 250 5.23 -7.46 0.12
N ALA A 251 5.17 -6.67 -0.94
CA ALA A 251 4.93 -5.24 -0.83
C ALA A 251 3.67 -4.98 0.01
N GLY A 252 3.71 -3.98 0.90
CA GLY A 252 2.65 -3.70 1.86
C GLY A 252 2.63 -4.58 3.12
N ALA A 253 3.50 -5.59 3.25
CA ALA A 253 3.61 -6.38 4.49
C ALA A 253 4.20 -5.53 5.64
N LEU A 254 3.67 -5.70 6.86
CA LEU A 254 4.22 -5.06 8.05
C LEU A 254 5.64 -5.58 8.33
N VAL A 255 6.64 -4.67 8.42
CA VAL A 255 8.05 -5.03 8.64
C VAL A 255 8.60 -4.53 9.98
N GLY A 256 7.97 -3.53 10.57
CA GLY A 256 8.38 -2.98 11.87
C GLY A 256 7.52 -1.81 12.31
N TYR A 257 7.94 -1.19 13.38
CA TYR A 257 7.35 0.02 13.94
C TYR A 257 8.44 1.10 14.05
N THR A 258 8.10 2.32 13.64
CA THR A 258 9.02 3.47 13.69
C THR A 258 9.47 3.79 15.11
N GLY A 259 10.58 4.48 15.23
CA GLY A 259 11.18 4.87 16.51
C GLY A 259 12.25 5.94 16.35
N SER A 260 13.28 5.86 17.19
CA SER A 260 14.43 6.77 17.19
C SER A 260 15.70 6.05 17.64
N THR A 261 15.88 4.77 17.23
CA THR A 261 17.08 3.98 17.56
C THR A 261 18.23 4.31 16.61
N GLY A 262 19.48 4.05 17.03
CA GLY A 262 20.68 4.38 16.24
C GLY A 262 21.02 5.87 16.27
N ASN A 263 21.61 6.38 15.17
CA ASN A 263 21.95 7.80 15.03
C ASN A 263 20.72 8.61 14.57
N SER A 264 19.87 9.00 15.49
CA SER A 264 18.60 9.68 15.24
C SER A 264 18.41 10.82 16.24
N THR A 265 17.91 11.96 15.77
CA THR A 265 17.62 13.13 16.59
C THR A 265 16.19 13.17 17.14
N GLY A 266 15.32 12.30 16.65
CA GLY A 266 13.91 12.20 17.06
C GLY A 266 13.17 11.10 16.31
N PRO A 267 11.89 10.82 16.66
CA PRO A 267 11.12 9.78 16.01
C PRO A 267 10.86 10.08 14.52
N HIS A 268 11.30 9.19 13.63
CA HIS A 268 11.04 9.23 12.19
C HIS A 268 11.27 7.86 11.54
N LEU A 269 10.87 7.70 10.29
CA LEU A 269 11.31 6.62 9.43
C LEU A 269 12.35 7.15 8.45
N HIS A 270 13.59 6.72 8.58
CA HIS A 270 14.57 6.89 7.53
C HIS A 270 14.35 5.86 6.44
N PHE A 271 14.09 6.32 5.21
CA PHE A 271 13.83 5.46 4.06
C PHE A 271 14.80 5.76 2.91
N GLY A 272 15.48 4.73 2.43
CA GLY A 272 16.44 4.82 1.32
C GLY A 272 16.20 3.75 0.25
N ILE A 273 16.58 4.07 -0.99
CA ILE A 273 16.65 3.12 -2.12
C ILE A 273 18.10 3.03 -2.60
N LYS A 274 18.56 1.80 -2.84
CA LYS A 274 19.92 1.57 -3.31
C LYS A 274 19.96 0.54 -4.44
N THR A 275 20.59 0.91 -5.56
CA THR A 275 20.81 0.04 -6.72
C THR A 275 22.31 -0.27 -6.84
N GLY A 276 22.68 -1.55 -6.70
CA GLY A 276 24.11 -1.93 -6.57
C GLY A 276 24.76 -1.21 -5.37
N SER A 277 25.80 -0.41 -5.59
CA SER A 277 26.44 0.43 -4.56
C SER A 277 25.88 1.85 -4.48
N THR A 278 24.99 2.27 -5.36
CA THR A 278 24.54 3.65 -5.53
C THR A 278 23.26 3.92 -4.77
N ASN A 279 23.25 4.94 -3.90
CA ASN A 279 22.04 5.46 -3.28
C ASN A 279 21.23 6.24 -4.32
N ARG A 280 19.90 6.15 -4.22
CA ARG A 280 18.92 6.79 -5.10
C ARG A 280 17.96 7.64 -4.29
N CYS A 281 17.63 8.84 -4.76
CA CYS A 281 16.62 9.66 -4.11
C CYS A 281 15.24 9.00 -4.25
N PRO A 282 14.55 8.61 -3.15
CA PRO A 282 13.28 7.93 -3.24
C PRO A 282 12.08 8.85 -3.45
N GLN A 283 12.26 10.17 -3.43
CA GLN A 283 11.18 11.15 -3.42
C GLN A 283 10.18 10.96 -4.55
N ALA A 284 10.63 10.97 -5.83
CA ALA A 284 9.73 10.79 -6.97
C ALA A 284 9.05 9.41 -6.97
N PHE A 285 9.71 8.40 -6.45
CA PHE A 285 9.17 7.06 -6.29
C PHE A 285 8.05 7.03 -5.24
N LEU A 286 8.27 7.64 -4.08
CA LEU A 286 7.28 7.69 -2.99
C LEU A 286 6.09 8.59 -3.34
N LEU A 287 6.33 9.73 -3.99
CA LEU A 287 5.27 10.63 -4.45
C LEU A 287 4.35 9.94 -5.46
N ALA A 288 4.92 9.20 -6.42
CA ALA A 288 4.12 8.42 -7.36
C ALA A 288 3.25 7.35 -6.66
N LEU A 289 3.82 6.64 -5.67
CA LEU A 289 3.06 5.69 -4.85
C LEU A 289 1.98 6.38 -4.02
N TYR A 290 2.28 7.56 -3.47
CA TYR A 290 1.31 8.36 -2.72
C TYR A 290 0.13 8.78 -3.60
N ASP A 291 0.41 9.22 -4.83
CA ASP A 291 -0.59 9.66 -5.80
C ASP A 291 -1.32 8.48 -6.49
N GLY A 292 -0.93 7.22 -6.19
CA GLY A 292 -1.54 6.02 -6.76
C GLY A 292 -1.21 5.82 -8.25
N VAL A 293 -0.06 6.35 -8.70
CA VAL A 293 0.43 6.15 -10.07
C VAL A 293 1.67 5.27 -10.09
N THR A 294 1.99 4.68 -11.25
CA THR A 294 3.17 3.82 -11.40
C THR A 294 4.45 4.60 -11.06
N PRO A 295 5.25 4.16 -10.08
CA PRO A 295 6.48 4.85 -9.74
C PRO A 295 7.55 4.67 -10.82
N PRO A 296 8.48 5.63 -10.96
CA PRO A 296 9.64 5.47 -11.80
C PRO A 296 10.48 4.27 -11.35
N ALA A 297 11.13 3.58 -12.29
CA ALA A 297 12.00 2.46 -11.96
C ALA A 297 13.13 2.91 -11.03
N PRO A 298 13.44 2.19 -9.94
CA PRO A 298 14.45 2.60 -8.96
C PRO A 298 15.82 2.94 -9.57
N ALA A 299 16.22 2.26 -10.65
CA ALA A 299 17.48 2.52 -11.33
C ALA A 299 17.52 3.88 -12.06
N THR A 300 16.38 4.50 -12.35
CA THR A 300 16.27 5.80 -13.02
C THR A 300 16.18 6.98 -12.05
N LEU A 301 16.04 6.71 -10.75
CA LEU A 301 15.96 7.76 -9.73
C LEU A 301 17.30 8.52 -9.62
N PRO A 302 17.26 9.82 -9.26
CA PRO A 302 18.45 10.63 -9.08
C PRO A 302 19.45 10.04 -8.08
N THR A 303 20.73 10.27 -8.31
CA THR A 303 21.84 9.84 -7.43
C THR A 303 22.38 10.96 -6.57
N THR A 304 21.95 12.20 -6.81
CA THR A 304 22.37 13.42 -6.10
C THR A 304 21.13 14.19 -5.70
N GLY A 305 21.04 14.55 -4.42
CA GLY A 305 19.96 15.39 -3.87
C GLY A 305 18.56 14.79 -4.04
N CYS A 306 17.71 14.94 -3.03
CA CYS A 306 16.28 14.74 -3.14
C CYS A 306 15.66 16.12 -3.28
N PHE A 307 15.72 16.71 -4.46
CA PHE A 307 15.10 17.99 -4.74
C PHE A 307 13.84 17.79 -5.58
N TYR A 308 12.79 18.47 -5.18
CA TYR A 308 11.60 18.58 -6.00
C TYR A 308 11.95 19.41 -7.25
N THR A 309 11.95 18.79 -8.42
CA THR A 309 11.85 19.53 -9.68
C THR A 309 10.37 19.76 -9.92
N THR A 310 9.90 20.97 -9.63
CA THR A 310 8.58 21.46 -10.08
C THR A 310 8.39 21.08 -11.55
N PRO A 311 7.22 20.52 -11.94
CA PRO A 311 6.87 20.41 -13.35
C PRO A 311 7.04 21.78 -14.01
N ALA A 312 7.61 21.84 -15.21
CA ALA A 312 7.83 23.09 -15.92
C ALA A 312 6.52 23.88 -15.98
N GLY A 313 6.44 25.00 -15.25
CA GLY A 313 5.26 25.86 -15.17
C GLY A 313 4.73 26.18 -13.78
N ALA A 314 5.26 25.59 -12.70
CA ALA A 314 4.92 26.01 -11.34
C ALA A 314 6.02 26.91 -10.78
N GLU A 315 5.65 28.07 -10.28
CA GLU A 315 6.55 29.04 -9.64
C GLU A 315 7.22 28.40 -8.41
N PRO A 316 8.53 28.62 -8.17
CA PRO A 316 9.18 28.15 -6.96
C PRO A 316 8.59 28.86 -5.73
N LEU A 317 8.10 28.09 -4.77
CA LEU A 317 7.80 28.61 -3.43
C LEU A 317 9.12 29.01 -2.74
N LEU A 318 9.62 30.20 -3.08
CA LEU A 318 10.64 30.93 -2.35
C LEU A 318 10.01 31.44 -1.04
N GLY A 319 10.28 30.78 0.05
CA GLY A 319 9.96 31.31 1.35
C GLY A 319 9.85 30.30 2.46
N TYR A 320 10.97 29.78 2.93
CA TYR A 320 11.23 29.43 4.33
C TYR A 320 12.72 29.08 4.45
N LEU A 321 13.56 30.12 4.34
CA LEU A 321 14.88 30.15 4.94
C LEU A 321 14.85 31.31 5.92
N ASN A 322 14.63 31.04 7.20
CA ASN A 322 15.21 31.72 8.36
C ASN A 322 15.02 30.83 9.59
#